data_2e620d950a1b7f851286c3f4fc50c64d
#
_entry.id   2e620d950a1b7f851286c3f4fc50c64d
#
_cell.length_a   1.000
_cell.length_b   1.000
_cell.length_c   1.000
_cell.angle_alpha   90.00
_cell.angle_beta   90.00
_cell.angle_gamma   90.00
#
_symmetry.space_group_name_H-M   'P 1'
#
loop_
_entity.id
_entity.type
_entity.pdbx_description
1 polymer ?
#
loop_
_entity_poly.entity_id
_entity_poly.type
_entity_poly.pdbx_seq_one_letter_code
_entity_poly.pdbx_strand_id
1 'polypeptide(L)'
;TLRYHLGEVRSFYRFPRRLRLPAAKSLGVQLILFGIPFGDWNRMLADPLFWDSVGAVSEVWRIPAFRFLLSLVSPMAVVIPMKGEHAIAAARSRRGLFPDERALRILNNKREFQSYIESNGLDRYCPPCYACPEDATFPCVVKRLDLSGSVGIEVAASRRHLDDILRTPVFAGRPYLLQALVPGELEYATFCVADRGRITWHWTFVSTMAGPAVVKTEDNDKVRRTIEAAPGVLQQIEAVLRPLAFGGPCIVNYKMSENGDVQFFEINPRFGGSLLQPAQAPRLREAVAALLRVAR
;
A
#
# COMPACT_ATOMS: atom_id res chain seq x y z
N THR A 1 -8.20 16.80 -11.32
CA THR A 1 -9.15 15.75 -10.85
C THR A 1 -9.95 15.16 -12.02
N LEU A 2 -10.61 15.98 -12.87
CA LEU A 2 -11.41 15.45 -13.99
C LEU A 2 -10.56 14.73 -15.05
N ARG A 3 -9.37 15.25 -15.38
CA ARG A 3 -8.42 14.61 -16.31
C ARG A 3 -7.90 13.26 -15.77
N TYR A 4 -7.70 13.16 -14.47
CA TYR A 4 -7.30 11.92 -13.81
C TYR A 4 -8.39 10.85 -13.93
N HIS A 5 -9.65 11.18 -13.60
CA HIS A 5 -10.78 10.25 -13.73
C HIS A 5 -11.06 9.84 -15.17
N LEU A 6 -10.92 10.76 -16.14
CA LEU A 6 -11.04 10.43 -17.57
C LEU A 6 -9.92 9.51 -18.06
N GLY A 7 -8.70 9.66 -17.53
CA GLY A 7 -7.58 8.75 -17.78
C GLY A 7 -7.86 7.34 -17.25
N GLU A 8 -8.40 7.24 -16.04
CA GLU A 8 -8.80 5.97 -15.43
C GLU A 8 -9.90 5.26 -16.24
N VAL A 9 -10.94 5.98 -16.67
CA VAL A 9 -12.04 5.44 -17.49
C VAL A 9 -11.51 4.95 -18.84
N ARG A 10 -10.67 5.74 -19.52
CA ARG A 10 -10.03 5.31 -20.79
C ARG A 10 -9.16 4.08 -20.62
N SER A 11 -8.44 3.98 -19.52
CA SER A 11 -7.61 2.84 -19.14
C SER A 11 -8.47 1.58 -18.94
N PHE A 12 -9.65 1.72 -18.34
CA PHE A 12 -10.60 0.63 -18.14
C PHE A 12 -11.05 0.00 -19.47
N TYR A 13 -11.37 0.81 -20.48
CA TYR A 13 -11.85 0.31 -21.78
C TYR A 13 -10.75 -0.31 -22.66
N ARG A 14 -9.47 -0.07 -22.36
CA ARG A 14 -8.34 -0.64 -23.11
C ARG A 14 -7.93 -2.04 -22.64
N PHE A 15 -8.34 -2.45 -21.46
CA PHE A 15 -8.05 -3.78 -20.94
C PHE A 15 -9.09 -4.79 -21.43
N PRO A 16 -8.70 -5.96 -21.93
CA PRO A 16 -9.66 -7.01 -22.24
C PRO A 16 -10.44 -7.39 -20.98
N ARG A 17 -11.76 -7.45 -21.07
CA ARG A 17 -12.63 -7.80 -19.92
C ARG A 17 -12.36 -9.22 -19.41
N ARG A 18 -11.87 -10.08 -20.27
CA ARG A 18 -11.52 -11.47 -19.97
C ARG A 18 -10.28 -11.86 -20.75
N LEU A 19 -9.32 -12.41 -20.05
CA LEU A 19 -8.09 -12.96 -20.60
C LEU A 19 -8.09 -14.46 -20.33
N ARG A 20 -8.18 -15.28 -21.38
CA ARG A 20 -7.99 -16.74 -21.28
C ARG A 20 -6.51 -17.06 -21.48
N LEU A 21 -5.96 -17.89 -20.62
CA LEU A 21 -4.55 -18.26 -20.68
C LEU A 21 -4.40 -19.56 -21.48
N PRO A 22 -3.45 -19.64 -22.43
CA PRO A 22 -3.28 -20.78 -23.30
C PRO A 22 -2.99 -22.10 -22.57
N ALA A 23 -2.23 -22.00 -21.47
CA ALA A 23 -1.85 -23.14 -20.64
C ALA A 23 -2.86 -23.49 -19.55
N ALA A 24 -4.05 -22.89 -19.56
CA ALA A 24 -5.09 -23.09 -18.56
C ALA A 24 -5.51 -24.56 -18.51
N LYS A 25 -4.86 -25.33 -17.67
CA LYS A 25 -5.35 -26.65 -17.25
C LYS A 25 -6.66 -26.43 -16.49
N SER A 26 -7.57 -27.38 -16.61
CA SER A 26 -8.91 -27.39 -16.01
C SER A 26 -8.95 -27.17 -14.46
N LEU A 27 -7.82 -27.08 -13.81
CA LEU A 27 -7.60 -26.89 -12.37
C LEU A 27 -7.03 -25.52 -11.99
N GLY A 28 -6.93 -24.58 -12.94
CA GLY A 28 -6.39 -23.24 -12.66
C GLY A 28 -7.35 -22.36 -11.87
N VAL A 29 -6.81 -21.42 -11.10
CA VAL A 29 -7.57 -20.46 -10.31
C VAL A 29 -8.07 -19.33 -11.23
N GLN A 30 -9.34 -18.97 -11.09
CA GLN A 30 -9.88 -17.75 -11.68
C GLN A 30 -9.43 -16.55 -10.85
N LEU A 31 -8.87 -15.54 -11.50
CA LEU A 31 -8.38 -14.32 -10.87
C LEU A 31 -9.21 -13.12 -11.31
N ILE A 32 -9.61 -12.31 -10.35
CA ILE A 32 -10.41 -11.10 -10.56
C ILE A 32 -9.59 -9.86 -10.20
N LEU A 33 -9.29 -9.03 -11.18
CA LEU A 33 -8.77 -7.68 -10.96
C LEU A 33 -9.95 -6.76 -10.67
N PHE A 34 -10.10 -6.32 -9.42
CA PHE A 34 -11.25 -5.58 -8.96
C PHE A 34 -10.95 -4.09 -8.86
N GLY A 35 -11.62 -3.30 -9.69
CA GLY A 35 -11.49 -1.86 -9.78
C GLY A 35 -10.63 -1.39 -10.95
N ILE A 36 -10.29 -0.11 -10.93
CA ILE A 36 -9.53 0.57 -11.99
C ILE A 36 -8.07 0.68 -11.56
N PRO A 37 -7.11 0.06 -12.29
CA PRO A 37 -5.69 0.20 -12.01
C PRO A 37 -5.18 1.58 -12.41
N PHE A 38 -4.05 1.99 -11.85
CA PHE A 38 -3.28 3.12 -12.34
C PHE A 38 -2.74 2.83 -13.76
N GLY A 39 -2.57 3.87 -14.58
CA GLY A 39 -2.37 3.78 -16.04
C GLY A 39 -1.34 2.76 -16.55
N ASP A 40 -0.18 2.65 -15.90
CA ASP A 40 0.92 1.79 -16.40
C ASP A 40 0.72 0.29 -16.15
N TRP A 41 -0.17 -0.08 -15.23
CA TRP A 41 -0.45 -1.47 -14.90
C TRP A 41 -1.20 -2.22 -16.00
N ASN A 42 -1.97 -1.48 -16.80
CA ASN A 42 -2.81 -2.10 -17.81
C ASN A 42 -2.04 -2.88 -18.85
N ARG A 43 -0.85 -2.39 -19.23
CA ARG A 43 -0.05 -3.04 -20.28
C ARG A 43 0.46 -4.38 -19.80
N MET A 44 1.01 -4.45 -18.59
CA MET A 44 1.55 -5.69 -18.01
C MET A 44 0.45 -6.67 -17.62
N LEU A 45 -0.61 -6.19 -16.95
CA LEU A 45 -1.70 -7.05 -16.50
C LEU A 45 -2.60 -7.53 -17.64
N ALA A 46 -2.52 -6.88 -18.83
CA ALA A 46 -3.20 -7.33 -20.05
C ALA A 46 -2.41 -8.38 -20.85
N ASP A 47 -1.13 -8.62 -20.49
CA ASP A 47 -0.27 -9.59 -21.18
C ASP A 47 -0.57 -11.02 -20.70
N PRO A 48 -1.06 -11.92 -21.57
CA PRO A 48 -1.26 -13.32 -21.23
C PRO A 48 0.01 -14.03 -20.74
N LEU A 49 1.15 -13.70 -21.33
CA LEU A 49 2.43 -14.31 -20.98
C LEU A 49 2.86 -13.99 -19.55
N PHE A 50 2.48 -12.80 -19.04
CA PHE A 50 2.71 -12.46 -17.65
C PHE A 50 1.99 -13.45 -16.71
N TRP A 51 0.70 -13.71 -16.94
CA TRP A 51 -0.11 -14.59 -16.10
C TRP A 51 0.21 -16.06 -16.27
N ASP A 52 0.54 -16.48 -17.49
CA ASP A 52 0.99 -17.84 -17.76
C ASP A 52 2.26 -18.17 -16.93
N SER A 53 3.15 -17.22 -16.82
CA SER A 53 4.39 -17.35 -16.02
C SER A 53 4.16 -17.33 -14.50
N VAL A 54 3.01 -16.84 -14.01
CA VAL A 54 2.61 -16.96 -12.58
C VAL A 54 2.27 -18.41 -12.24
N GLY A 55 1.75 -19.16 -13.20
CA GLY A 55 1.25 -20.53 -13.02
C GLY A 55 -0.04 -20.59 -12.20
N ALA A 56 -0.73 -21.70 -12.31
CA ALA A 56 -1.98 -21.99 -11.58
C ALA A 56 -3.14 -20.98 -11.80
N VAL A 57 -3.02 -20.04 -12.73
CA VAL A 57 -4.10 -19.12 -13.13
C VAL A 57 -4.73 -19.63 -14.41
N SER A 58 -6.04 -19.83 -14.45
CA SER A 58 -6.76 -20.29 -15.64
C SER A 58 -7.28 -19.14 -16.50
N GLU A 59 -7.73 -18.10 -15.85
CA GLU A 59 -8.22 -16.90 -16.52
C GLU A 59 -8.17 -15.68 -15.60
N VAL A 60 -8.06 -14.51 -16.19
CA VAL A 60 -8.10 -13.24 -15.49
C VAL A 60 -9.28 -12.44 -15.98
N TRP A 61 -10.11 -12.02 -15.03
CA TRP A 61 -11.20 -11.10 -15.27
C TRP A 61 -10.91 -9.74 -14.71
N ARG A 62 -11.37 -8.73 -15.38
CA ARG A 62 -11.40 -7.39 -14.88
C ARG A 62 -12.82 -6.90 -14.73
N ILE A 63 -13.16 -6.47 -13.53
CA ILE A 63 -14.46 -5.93 -13.21
C ILE A 63 -14.32 -4.56 -12.52
N PRO A 64 -15.25 -3.61 -12.79
CA PRO A 64 -15.33 -2.36 -12.04
C PRO A 64 -15.53 -2.61 -10.55
N ALA A 65 -15.13 -1.66 -9.70
CA ALA A 65 -15.26 -1.75 -8.24
C ALA A 65 -16.72 -1.61 -7.75
N PHE A 66 -17.67 -2.17 -8.48
CA PHE A 66 -19.06 -2.28 -8.04
C PHE A 66 -19.25 -3.58 -7.28
N ARG A 67 -19.52 -3.44 -5.99
CA ARG A 67 -19.60 -4.54 -5.03
C ARG A 67 -20.53 -5.68 -5.47
N PHE A 68 -21.65 -5.35 -6.09
CA PHE A 68 -22.63 -6.36 -6.55
C PHE A 68 -22.05 -7.28 -7.65
N LEU A 69 -21.05 -6.82 -8.42
CA LEU A 69 -20.42 -7.67 -9.44
C LEU A 69 -19.62 -8.82 -8.84
N LEU A 70 -19.15 -8.67 -7.60
CA LEU A 70 -18.45 -9.76 -6.91
C LEU A 70 -19.37 -10.92 -6.53
N SER A 71 -20.67 -10.70 -6.40
CA SER A 71 -21.65 -11.78 -6.19
C SER A 71 -21.92 -12.62 -7.43
N LEU A 72 -21.55 -12.09 -8.61
CA LEU A 72 -21.75 -12.77 -9.90
C LEU A 72 -20.56 -13.63 -10.33
N VAL A 73 -19.43 -13.56 -9.61
CA VAL A 73 -18.24 -14.35 -9.91
C VAL A 73 -18.11 -15.53 -8.96
N SER A 74 -17.38 -16.55 -9.38
CA SER A 74 -17.17 -17.77 -8.59
C SER A 74 -16.70 -17.45 -7.17
N PRO A 75 -17.26 -18.07 -6.12
CA PRO A 75 -16.74 -17.95 -4.75
C PRO A 75 -15.28 -18.38 -4.61
N MET A 76 -14.81 -19.25 -5.52
CA MET A 76 -13.43 -19.76 -5.53
C MET A 76 -12.45 -18.83 -6.26
N ALA A 77 -12.93 -17.76 -6.91
CA ALA A 77 -12.06 -16.84 -7.60
C ALA A 77 -11.25 -16.00 -6.59
N VAL A 78 -9.96 -15.80 -6.89
CA VAL A 78 -9.09 -14.90 -6.12
C VAL A 78 -9.29 -13.47 -6.60
N VAL A 79 -9.62 -12.57 -5.70
CA VAL A 79 -9.84 -11.16 -6.02
C VAL A 79 -8.64 -10.34 -5.62
N ILE A 80 -8.09 -9.55 -6.55
CA ILE A 80 -7.00 -8.59 -6.31
C ILE A 80 -7.57 -7.17 -6.42
N PRO A 81 -7.77 -6.46 -5.30
CA PRO A 81 -8.20 -5.07 -5.32
C PRO A 81 -7.07 -4.15 -5.83
N MET A 82 -7.41 -3.23 -6.70
CA MET A 82 -6.44 -2.34 -7.32
C MET A 82 -6.07 -1.11 -6.46
N LYS A 83 -6.93 -0.74 -5.49
CA LYS A 83 -6.74 0.40 -4.56
C LYS A 83 -7.24 0.04 -3.16
N GLY A 84 -6.89 0.83 -2.15
CA GLY A 84 -7.34 0.61 -0.77
C GLY A 84 -8.86 0.62 -0.61
N GLU A 85 -9.56 1.57 -1.24
CA GLU A 85 -11.02 1.64 -1.28
C GLU A 85 -11.67 0.41 -1.95
N HIS A 86 -11.02 -0.13 -2.98
CA HIS A 86 -11.48 -1.37 -3.62
C HIS A 86 -11.30 -2.58 -2.69
N ALA A 87 -10.24 -2.60 -1.90
CA ALA A 87 -10.01 -3.65 -0.90
C ALA A 87 -11.13 -3.66 0.16
N ILE A 88 -11.54 -2.49 0.66
CA ILE A 88 -12.66 -2.35 1.60
C ILE A 88 -13.97 -2.83 0.95
N ALA A 89 -14.23 -2.44 -0.29
CA ALA A 89 -15.43 -2.87 -1.02
C ALA A 89 -15.46 -4.39 -1.26
N ALA A 90 -14.30 -4.99 -1.55
CA ALA A 90 -14.16 -6.43 -1.73
C ALA A 90 -14.36 -7.19 -0.41
N ALA A 91 -13.76 -6.74 0.68
CA ALA A 91 -13.88 -7.36 2.00
C ALA A 91 -15.32 -7.39 2.51
N ARG A 92 -16.12 -6.36 2.23
CA ARG A 92 -17.56 -6.34 2.53
C ARG A 92 -18.40 -7.34 1.75
N SER A 93 -17.88 -7.84 0.63
CA SER A 93 -18.64 -8.68 -0.30
C SER A 93 -18.21 -10.14 -0.25
N ARG A 94 -17.03 -10.44 0.24
CA ARG A 94 -16.44 -11.78 0.25
C ARG A 94 -15.72 -12.07 1.55
N ARG A 95 -15.86 -13.31 2.02
CA ARG A 95 -14.96 -13.89 3.01
C ARG A 95 -13.77 -14.50 2.25
N GLY A 96 -12.58 -14.38 2.77
CA GLY A 96 -11.38 -15.00 2.16
C GLY A 96 -10.12 -14.20 2.43
N LEU A 97 -9.24 -14.15 1.47
CA LEU A 97 -7.88 -13.61 1.46
C LEU A 97 -7.69 -12.13 1.78
N PHE A 98 -8.74 -11.44 2.08
CA PHE A 98 -8.61 -10.06 2.47
C PHE A 98 -8.49 -9.99 3.99
N PRO A 99 -7.71 -9.02 4.49
CA PRO A 99 -7.88 -8.59 5.86
C PRO A 99 -9.36 -8.30 6.09
N ASP A 100 -9.85 -8.50 7.27
CA ASP A 100 -11.21 -8.09 7.58
C ASP A 100 -11.39 -6.57 7.36
N GLU A 101 -12.64 -6.11 7.28
CA GLU A 101 -12.94 -4.71 7.04
C GLU A 101 -12.33 -3.78 8.11
N ARG A 102 -12.22 -4.28 9.36
CA ARG A 102 -11.62 -3.54 10.46
C ARG A 102 -10.13 -3.31 10.21
N ALA A 103 -9.38 -4.35 9.86
CA ALA A 103 -7.95 -4.24 9.55
C ALA A 103 -7.70 -3.30 8.36
N LEU A 104 -8.51 -3.43 7.29
CA LEU A 104 -8.42 -2.53 6.14
C LEU A 104 -8.69 -1.07 6.50
N ARG A 105 -9.69 -0.82 7.34
CA ARG A 105 -10.04 0.53 7.78
C ARG A 105 -8.93 1.15 8.61
N ILE A 106 -8.41 0.40 9.58
CA ILE A 106 -7.28 0.83 10.42
C ILE A 106 -6.08 1.20 9.54
N LEU A 107 -5.66 0.33 8.65
CA LEU A 107 -4.45 0.55 7.84
C LEU A 107 -4.61 1.65 6.77
N ASN A 108 -5.82 1.90 6.26
CA ASN A 108 -6.07 2.96 5.29
C ASN A 108 -6.34 4.33 5.92
N ASN A 109 -6.49 4.43 7.24
CA ASN A 109 -6.78 5.67 7.95
C ASN A 109 -5.64 6.02 8.91
N LYS A 110 -4.93 7.11 8.64
CA LYS A 110 -3.75 7.52 9.42
C LYS A 110 -4.04 7.71 10.92
N ARG A 111 -5.24 8.20 11.28
CA ARG A 111 -5.64 8.39 12.67
C ARG A 111 -6.00 7.07 13.35
N GLU A 112 -6.77 6.22 12.69
CA GLU A 112 -7.10 4.89 13.21
C GLU A 112 -5.85 4.01 13.35
N PHE A 113 -4.89 4.13 12.42
CA PHE A 113 -3.61 3.46 12.50
C PHE A 113 -2.82 3.90 13.73
N GLN A 114 -2.74 5.21 13.99
CA GLN A 114 -2.07 5.74 15.18
C GLN A 114 -2.74 5.22 16.48
N SER A 115 -4.06 5.32 16.59
CA SER A 115 -4.80 4.81 17.75
C SER A 115 -4.63 3.30 17.93
N TYR A 116 -4.52 2.56 16.83
CA TYR A 116 -4.23 1.13 16.87
C TYR A 116 -2.83 0.85 17.41
N ILE A 117 -1.82 1.59 16.98
CA ILE A 117 -0.43 1.49 17.46
C ILE A 117 -0.39 1.72 18.98
N GLU A 118 -0.97 2.81 19.46
CA GLU A 118 -1.05 3.17 20.88
C GLU A 118 -1.78 2.12 21.71
N SER A 119 -2.96 1.69 21.24
CA SER A 119 -3.79 0.70 21.96
C SER A 119 -3.16 -0.70 22.07
N ASN A 120 -2.16 -1.01 21.26
CA ASN A 120 -1.49 -2.30 21.27
C ASN A 120 -0.05 -2.22 21.82
N GLY A 121 0.38 -1.08 22.37
CA GLY A 121 1.73 -0.89 22.91
C GLY A 121 2.83 -1.02 21.86
N LEU A 122 2.54 -0.57 20.64
CA LEU A 122 3.44 -0.65 19.48
C LEU A 122 4.14 0.70 19.19
N ASP A 123 4.05 1.65 20.14
CA ASP A 123 4.52 3.04 19.97
C ASP A 123 5.97 3.14 19.54
N ARG A 124 6.81 2.22 19.99
CA ARG A 124 8.23 2.19 19.60
C ARG A 124 8.45 2.03 18.08
N TYR A 125 7.46 1.53 17.36
CA TYR A 125 7.53 1.29 15.91
C TYR A 125 6.98 2.42 15.08
N CYS A 126 6.45 3.47 15.69
CA CYS A 126 5.90 4.63 14.97
C CYS A 126 6.43 5.92 15.55
N PRO A 127 6.72 6.94 14.72
CA PRO A 127 7.07 8.24 15.23
C PRO A 127 5.89 8.83 16.01
N PRO A 128 6.14 9.47 17.17
CA PRO A 128 5.10 10.06 18.01
C PRO A 128 4.24 11.06 17.24
N CYS A 129 2.93 11.07 17.54
CA CYS A 129 2.01 12.09 17.04
C CYS A 129 1.75 13.16 18.10
N TYR A 130 1.59 14.40 17.66
CA TYR A 130 1.27 15.52 18.52
C TYR A 130 -0.24 15.81 18.49
N ALA A 131 -0.81 16.07 19.65
CA ALA A 131 -2.25 16.37 19.77
C ALA A 131 -2.61 17.74 19.16
N CYS A 132 -1.74 18.72 19.33
CA CYS A 132 -1.91 20.06 18.80
C CYS A 132 -0.56 20.67 18.39
N PRO A 133 -0.57 21.80 17.65
CA PRO A 133 0.65 22.49 17.23
C PRO A 133 1.53 22.98 18.39
N GLU A 134 0.96 23.20 19.56
CA GLU A 134 1.66 23.67 20.78
C GLU A 134 2.58 22.59 21.33
N ASP A 135 2.22 21.32 21.17
CA ASP A 135 2.98 20.18 21.66
C ASP A 135 4.11 19.76 20.70
N ALA A 136 4.10 20.29 19.47
CA ALA A 136 5.01 19.83 18.43
C ALA A 136 6.45 20.25 18.70
N THR A 137 7.37 19.28 18.64
CA THR A 137 8.81 19.54 18.52
C THR A 137 9.20 19.65 17.05
N PHE A 138 10.21 20.46 16.76
CA PHE A 138 10.62 20.75 15.38
C PHE A 138 12.01 20.22 15.07
N PRO A 139 12.26 19.76 13.82
CA PRO A 139 11.30 19.69 12.72
C PRO A 139 10.22 18.62 12.93
N CYS A 140 8.99 18.86 12.44
CA CYS A 140 7.90 17.90 12.45
C CYS A 140 7.28 17.73 11.06
N VAL A 141 6.49 16.68 10.89
CA VAL A 141 5.77 16.38 9.65
C VAL A 141 4.29 16.67 9.84
N VAL A 142 3.69 17.42 8.92
CA VAL A 142 2.26 17.63 8.83
C VAL A 142 1.71 16.84 7.64
N LYS A 143 0.66 16.04 7.87
CA LYS A 143 0.06 15.15 6.86
C LYS A 143 -1.43 15.37 6.77
N ARG A 144 -1.94 15.57 5.56
CA ARG A 144 -3.38 15.57 5.30
C ARG A 144 -3.97 14.18 5.56
N LEU A 145 -5.10 14.12 6.26
CA LEU A 145 -5.78 12.85 6.56
C LEU A 145 -6.58 12.31 5.37
N ASP A 146 -7.06 13.19 4.51
CA ASP A 146 -7.94 12.89 3.37
C ASP A 146 -7.20 12.73 2.04
N LEU A 147 -5.86 12.81 2.03
CA LEU A 147 -5.02 12.63 0.85
C LEU A 147 -4.12 11.39 0.98
N SER A 148 -3.70 10.87 -0.17
CA SER A 148 -2.81 9.70 -0.29
C SER A 148 -1.77 9.94 -1.39
N GLY A 149 -0.80 9.01 -1.55
CA GLY A 149 0.21 9.09 -2.61
C GLY A 149 1.21 10.22 -2.40
N SER A 150 1.61 10.46 -1.16
CA SER A 150 2.57 11.52 -0.78
C SER A 150 2.09 12.96 -1.05
N VAL A 151 0.81 13.15 -1.38
CA VAL A 151 0.19 14.47 -1.53
C VAL A 151 -0.25 15.01 -0.17
N GLY A 152 0.01 16.28 0.10
CA GLY A 152 -0.36 16.91 1.38
C GLY A 152 0.51 16.42 2.55
N ILE A 153 1.81 16.22 2.31
CA ILE A 153 2.82 15.95 3.32
C ILE A 153 3.87 17.05 3.24
N GLU A 154 4.10 17.74 4.33
CA GLU A 154 5.05 18.83 4.44
C GLU A 154 5.91 18.69 5.70
N VAL A 155 7.14 19.21 5.66
CA VAL A 155 8.02 19.30 6.83
C VAL A 155 8.02 20.71 7.36
N ALA A 156 7.59 20.89 8.59
CA ALA A 156 7.67 22.16 9.30
C ALA A 156 8.98 22.24 10.10
N ALA A 157 9.85 23.18 9.75
CA ALA A 157 11.14 23.37 10.42
C ALA A 157 11.03 24.17 11.73
N SER A 158 9.91 24.88 11.94
CA SER A 158 9.63 25.70 13.12
C SER A 158 8.14 25.90 13.30
N ARG A 159 7.73 26.41 14.47
CA ARG A 159 6.33 26.78 14.72
C ARG A 159 5.79 27.76 13.67
N ARG A 160 6.53 28.80 13.37
CA ARG A 160 6.13 29.79 12.35
C ARG A 160 5.92 29.12 10.98
N HIS A 161 6.84 28.26 10.59
CA HIS A 161 6.72 27.52 9.33
C HIS A 161 5.49 26.60 9.32
N LEU A 162 5.17 25.93 10.44
CA LEU A 162 3.95 25.14 10.57
C LEU A 162 2.69 26.01 10.39
N ASP A 163 2.65 27.17 11.04
CA ASP A 163 1.51 28.12 10.91
C ASP A 163 1.36 28.60 9.47
N ASP A 164 2.45 28.83 8.75
CA ASP A 164 2.42 29.20 7.33
C ASP A 164 1.90 28.04 6.45
N ILE A 165 2.35 26.81 6.67
CA ILE A 165 1.85 25.60 5.98
C ILE A 165 0.33 25.46 6.21
N LEU A 166 -0.14 25.58 7.46
CA LEU A 166 -1.55 25.39 7.80
C LEU A 166 -2.49 26.46 7.19
N ARG A 167 -1.94 27.62 6.80
CA ARG A 167 -2.69 28.67 6.06
C ARG A 167 -2.76 28.42 4.56
N THR A 168 -1.95 27.53 4.00
CA THR A 168 -1.98 27.25 2.56
C THR A 168 -3.32 26.66 2.13
N PRO A 169 -3.73 26.81 0.86
CA PRO A 169 -4.96 26.21 0.33
C PRO A 169 -5.02 24.68 0.47
N VAL A 170 -3.86 24.04 0.57
CA VAL A 170 -3.76 22.60 0.77
C VAL A 170 -4.22 22.19 2.16
N PHE A 171 -3.94 22.98 3.20
CA PHE A 171 -4.19 22.63 4.59
C PHE A 171 -5.30 23.42 5.27
N ALA A 172 -5.62 24.63 4.82
CA ALA A 172 -6.59 25.53 5.47
C ALA A 172 -7.95 24.86 5.63
N GLY A 173 -8.41 24.76 6.88
CA GLY A 173 -9.70 24.16 7.23
C GLY A 173 -9.80 22.65 6.95
N ARG A 174 -8.69 21.96 6.77
CA ARG A 174 -8.66 20.54 6.45
C ARG A 174 -8.10 19.72 7.60
N PRO A 175 -8.56 18.46 7.76
CA PRO A 175 -8.03 17.60 8.81
C PRO A 175 -6.60 17.18 8.50
N TYR A 176 -5.74 17.26 9.49
CA TYR A 176 -4.33 16.88 9.40
C TYR A 176 -3.86 16.10 10.64
N LEU A 177 -2.70 15.49 10.53
CA LEU A 177 -1.94 14.85 11.60
C LEU A 177 -0.59 15.54 11.72
N LEU A 178 -0.14 15.79 12.94
CA LEU A 178 1.22 16.23 13.25
C LEU A 178 2.00 15.03 13.80
N GLN A 179 3.21 14.82 13.29
CA GLN A 179 4.03 13.69 13.67
C GLN A 179 5.50 14.10 13.78
N ALA A 180 6.23 13.51 14.71
CA ALA A 180 7.67 13.72 14.80
C ALA A 180 8.34 13.33 13.49
N LEU A 181 9.33 14.12 13.06
CA LEU A 181 10.16 13.77 11.91
C LEU A 181 11.11 12.65 12.32
N VAL A 182 11.15 11.58 11.54
CA VAL A 182 12.22 10.57 11.64
C VAL A 182 13.37 11.03 10.74
N PRO A 183 14.53 11.40 11.31
CA PRO A 183 15.66 11.83 10.52
C PRO A 183 16.27 10.68 9.73
N GLY A 184 17.07 10.99 8.72
CA GLY A 184 17.78 10.01 7.90
C GLY A 184 17.44 10.14 6.42
N GLU A 185 18.43 9.84 5.59
CA GLU A 185 18.32 9.95 4.13
C GLU A 185 17.72 8.72 3.48
N LEU A 186 17.66 7.59 4.19
CA LEU A 186 17.17 6.34 3.65
C LEU A 186 15.70 6.09 4.04
N GLU A 187 14.84 6.00 3.07
CA GLU A 187 13.44 5.59 3.24
C GLU A 187 13.20 4.24 2.57
N TYR A 188 12.61 3.33 3.31
CA TYR A 188 12.41 1.95 2.92
C TYR A 188 10.94 1.69 2.57
N ALA A 189 10.74 0.81 1.60
CA ALA A 189 9.44 0.25 1.31
C ALA A 189 9.56 -1.28 1.19
N THR A 190 8.89 -1.98 2.08
CA THR A 190 8.81 -3.44 2.06
C THR A 190 7.44 -3.86 1.56
N PHE A 191 7.40 -4.53 0.43
CA PHE A 191 6.23 -5.21 -0.10
C PHE A 191 6.12 -6.56 0.56
N CYS A 192 4.95 -6.89 1.06
CA CYS A 192 4.69 -8.15 1.73
C CYS A 192 3.45 -8.84 1.17
N VAL A 193 3.45 -10.16 1.23
CA VAL A 193 2.23 -10.97 1.30
C VAL A 193 2.23 -11.65 2.66
N ALA A 194 1.15 -11.49 3.40
CA ALA A 194 1.03 -12.07 4.73
C ALA A 194 -0.16 -13.04 4.83
N ASP A 195 -0.05 -14.00 5.75
CA ASP A 195 -1.10 -14.89 6.21
C ASP A 195 -1.23 -14.77 7.72
N ARG A 196 -2.39 -14.32 8.21
CA ARG A 196 -2.67 -14.12 9.64
C ARG A 196 -1.55 -13.38 10.38
N GLY A 197 -1.02 -12.32 9.72
CA GLY A 197 0.03 -11.47 10.24
C GLY A 197 1.45 -12.02 10.12
N ARG A 198 1.64 -13.20 9.49
CA ARG A 198 2.96 -13.76 9.17
C ARG A 198 3.31 -13.48 7.73
N ILE A 199 4.52 -12.99 7.48
CA ILE A 199 5.00 -12.68 6.14
C ILE A 199 5.39 -13.99 5.43
N THR A 200 4.76 -14.25 4.28
CA THR A 200 5.02 -15.43 3.44
C THR A 200 5.86 -15.11 2.20
N TRP A 201 5.92 -13.85 1.84
CA TRP A 201 6.77 -13.31 0.79
C TRP A 201 7.05 -11.83 1.07
N HIS A 202 8.24 -11.38 0.73
CA HIS A 202 8.61 -9.97 0.82
C HIS A 202 9.59 -9.56 -0.27
N TRP A 203 9.63 -8.27 -0.52
CA TRP A 203 10.63 -7.60 -1.33
C TRP A 203 10.79 -6.17 -0.83
N THR A 204 12.04 -5.76 -0.60
CA THR A 204 12.36 -4.44 -0.06
C THR A 204 13.17 -3.63 -1.06
N PHE A 205 12.84 -2.37 -1.18
CA PHE A 205 13.73 -1.39 -1.79
C PHE A 205 13.95 -0.20 -0.85
N VAL A 206 15.05 0.51 -1.08
CA VAL A 206 15.40 1.73 -0.38
C VAL A 206 15.49 2.88 -1.38
N SER A 207 14.94 4.02 -1.00
CA SER A 207 15.08 5.31 -1.69
C SER A 207 16.03 6.19 -0.91
N THR A 208 16.96 6.87 -1.61
CA THR A 208 17.85 7.85 -0.99
C THR A 208 17.27 9.25 -1.19
N MET A 209 17.01 9.94 -0.09
CA MET A 209 16.49 11.30 -0.07
C MET A 209 17.62 12.32 -0.21
N ALA A 210 17.28 13.55 -0.58
CA ALA A 210 18.23 14.66 -0.75
C ALA A 210 18.80 15.18 0.58
N GLY A 211 18.30 14.71 1.71
CA GLY A 211 18.78 15.07 3.05
C GLY A 211 17.97 14.39 4.15
N PRO A 212 18.46 14.46 5.40
CA PRO A 212 17.88 13.71 6.52
C PRO A 212 16.50 14.19 6.95
N ALA A 213 16.15 15.44 6.67
CA ALA A 213 14.85 16.03 7.00
C ALA A 213 13.88 16.07 5.79
N VAL A 214 14.15 15.32 4.72
CA VAL A 214 13.31 15.27 3.53
C VAL A 214 12.36 14.10 3.63
N VAL A 215 11.09 14.34 3.36
CA VAL A 215 10.07 13.31 3.17
C VAL A 215 9.94 12.97 1.69
N LYS A 216 9.60 11.73 1.39
CA LYS A 216 9.45 11.25 0.03
C LYS A 216 8.23 11.88 -0.64
N THR A 217 8.45 12.44 -1.81
CA THR A 217 7.42 12.92 -2.72
C THR A 217 7.65 12.35 -4.12
N GLU A 218 6.71 12.55 -5.06
CA GLU A 218 6.90 12.12 -6.45
C GLU A 218 8.13 12.77 -7.10
N ASP A 219 8.45 14.01 -6.70
CA ASP A 219 9.50 14.81 -7.32
C ASP A 219 10.91 14.51 -6.78
N ASN A 220 11.03 13.96 -5.57
CA ASN A 220 12.33 13.77 -4.90
C ASN A 220 12.76 12.31 -4.71
N ASP A 221 12.01 11.35 -5.23
CA ASP A 221 12.33 9.91 -5.19
C ASP A 221 13.30 9.54 -6.34
N LYS A 222 14.57 9.91 -6.18
CA LYS A 222 15.53 9.89 -7.30
C LYS A 222 16.31 8.61 -7.48
N VAL A 223 16.63 7.89 -6.42
CA VAL A 223 17.47 6.68 -6.50
C VAL A 223 16.83 5.56 -5.71
N ARG A 224 16.42 4.51 -6.40
CA ARG A 224 15.88 3.29 -5.78
C ARG A 224 16.79 2.11 -6.05
N ARG A 225 17.09 1.35 -5.03
CA ARG A 225 17.80 0.07 -5.15
C ARG A 225 17.09 -1.03 -4.36
N THR A 226 17.05 -2.22 -4.93
CA THR A 226 16.62 -3.41 -4.20
C THR A 226 17.64 -3.79 -3.14
N ILE A 227 17.18 -4.17 -1.98
CA ILE A 227 18.01 -4.63 -0.86
C ILE A 227 17.35 -5.83 -0.17
N GLU A 228 18.13 -6.59 0.57
CA GLU A 228 17.57 -7.49 1.57
C GLU A 228 17.10 -6.68 2.78
N ALA A 229 15.98 -7.10 3.38
CA ALA A 229 15.50 -6.48 4.62
C ALA A 229 16.53 -6.69 5.74
N ALA A 230 16.81 -5.65 6.51
CA ALA A 230 17.73 -5.78 7.64
C ALA A 230 17.21 -6.83 8.65
N PRO A 231 18.11 -7.52 9.37
CA PRO A 231 17.72 -8.48 10.40
C PRO A 231 16.73 -7.86 11.40
N GLY A 232 15.65 -8.59 11.70
CA GLY A 232 14.63 -8.13 12.64
C GLY A 232 13.54 -7.23 12.06
N VAL A 233 13.74 -6.59 10.89
CA VAL A 233 12.72 -5.73 10.26
C VAL A 233 11.42 -6.49 9.99
N LEU A 234 11.50 -7.68 9.41
CA LEU A 234 10.30 -8.48 9.11
C LEU A 234 9.55 -8.87 10.38
N GLN A 235 10.27 -9.18 11.46
CA GLN A 235 9.66 -9.49 12.77
C GLN A 235 8.93 -8.27 13.34
N GLN A 236 9.49 -7.06 13.18
CA GLN A 236 8.85 -5.81 13.62
C GLN A 236 7.60 -5.51 12.78
N ILE A 237 7.65 -5.74 11.46
CA ILE A 237 6.47 -5.64 10.59
C ILE A 237 5.39 -6.65 11.04
N GLU A 238 5.78 -7.91 11.28
CA GLU A 238 4.84 -8.93 11.77
C GLU A 238 4.24 -8.56 13.12
N ALA A 239 4.99 -7.92 14.02
CA ALA A 239 4.47 -7.48 15.32
C ALA A 239 3.28 -6.52 15.17
N VAL A 240 3.27 -5.70 14.12
CA VAL A 240 2.15 -4.80 13.79
C VAL A 240 1.02 -5.53 13.05
N LEU A 241 1.33 -6.52 12.21
CA LEU A 241 0.33 -7.20 11.40
C LEU A 241 -0.42 -8.32 12.16
N ARG A 242 0.22 -8.96 13.15
CA ARG A 242 -0.35 -10.09 13.90
C ARG A 242 -1.63 -9.78 14.68
N PRO A 243 -1.72 -8.66 15.46
CA PRO A 243 -2.96 -8.36 16.19
C PRO A 243 -4.14 -8.05 15.26
N LEU A 244 -3.88 -7.73 13.98
CA LEU A 244 -4.90 -7.58 12.95
C LEU A 244 -5.24 -8.89 12.24
N ALA A 245 -4.57 -10.00 12.57
CA ALA A 245 -4.64 -11.24 11.79
C ALA A 245 -4.54 -10.98 10.28
N PHE A 246 -3.69 -10.01 9.89
CA PHE A 246 -3.64 -9.48 8.53
C PHE A 246 -3.33 -10.57 7.51
N GLY A 247 -4.14 -10.68 6.46
CA GLY A 247 -3.95 -11.58 5.32
C GLY A 247 -3.98 -10.81 3.99
N GLY A 248 -3.08 -11.13 3.08
CA GLY A 248 -3.03 -10.50 1.78
C GLY A 248 -1.82 -9.61 1.54
N PRO A 249 -1.81 -8.82 0.44
CA PRO A 249 -0.69 -7.96 0.10
C PRO A 249 -0.72 -6.65 0.88
N CYS A 250 0.45 -6.17 1.28
CA CYS A 250 0.63 -4.81 1.79
C CYS A 250 1.98 -4.21 1.40
N ILE A 251 2.09 -2.90 1.57
CA ILE A 251 3.35 -2.16 1.50
C ILE A 251 3.54 -1.45 2.83
N VAL A 252 4.72 -1.58 3.38
CA VAL A 252 5.12 -0.92 4.62
C VAL A 252 6.18 0.11 4.29
N ASN A 253 5.87 1.40 4.53
CA ASN A 253 6.81 2.50 4.34
C ASN A 253 7.39 2.93 5.70
N TYR A 254 8.71 3.01 5.80
CA TYR A 254 9.39 3.27 7.06
C TYR A 254 10.78 3.89 6.87
N LYS A 255 11.29 4.47 7.93
CA LYS A 255 12.74 4.70 8.15
C LYS A 255 13.21 3.87 9.33
N MET A 256 14.52 3.74 9.47
CA MET A 256 15.14 3.15 10.66
C MET A 256 15.48 4.26 11.63
N SER A 257 15.18 4.09 12.91
CA SER A 257 15.68 4.95 13.96
C SER A 257 17.19 4.72 14.19
N GLU A 258 17.84 5.60 14.93
CA GLU A 258 19.25 5.45 15.32
C GLU A 258 19.50 4.16 16.12
N ASN A 259 18.51 3.68 16.85
CA ASN A 259 18.56 2.43 17.61
C ASN A 259 18.31 1.17 16.77
N GLY A 260 18.07 1.31 15.46
CA GLY A 260 17.77 0.20 14.56
C GLY A 260 16.33 -0.28 14.60
N ASP A 261 15.44 0.41 15.31
CA ASP A 261 14.00 0.13 15.27
C ASP A 261 13.36 0.72 14.02
N VAL A 262 12.39 -0.01 13.47
CA VAL A 262 11.56 0.47 12.35
C VAL A 262 10.63 1.57 12.85
N GLN A 263 10.54 2.65 12.07
CA GLN A 263 9.59 3.74 12.31
C GLN A 263 8.60 3.78 11.15
N PHE A 264 7.45 3.13 11.33
CA PHE A 264 6.43 3.02 10.30
C PHE A 264 5.72 4.36 10.05
N PHE A 265 5.57 4.72 8.79
CA PHE A 265 4.79 5.91 8.39
C PHE A 265 3.38 5.56 7.95
N GLU A 266 3.23 4.43 7.28
CA GLU A 266 1.97 3.89 6.83
C GLU A 266 2.12 2.43 6.38
N ILE A 267 1.03 1.69 6.44
CA ILE A 267 0.90 0.37 5.84
C ILE A 267 -0.26 0.42 4.85
N ASN A 268 0.04 0.23 3.58
CA ASN A 268 -0.95 0.22 2.51
C ASN A 268 -1.40 -1.22 2.23
N PRO A 269 -2.63 -1.62 2.56
CA PRO A 269 -3.11 -3.01 2.43
C PRO A 269 -3.50 -3.35 0.99
N ARG A 270 -2.56 -3.28 0.09
CA ARG A 270 -2.71 -3.51 -1.37
C ARG A 270 -1.35 -3.71 -2.03
N PHE A 271 -1.33 -4.20 -3.26
CA PHE A 271 -0.15 -4.08 -4.11
C PHE A 271 0.16 -2.61 -4.42
N GLY A 272 1.43 -2.26 -4.46
CA GLY A 272 1.87 -0.90 -4.68
C GLY A 272 2.30 -0.59 -6.10
N GLY A 273 2.19 0.67 -6.49
CA GLY A 273 2.53 1.14 -7.82
C GLY A 273 3.95 0.78 -8.26
N SER A 274 4.92 0.84 -7.35
CA SER A 274 6.32 0.51 -7.70
C SER A 274 6.53 -0.95 -8.07
N LEU A 275 5.80 -1.88 -7.44
CA LEU A 275 5.84 -3.32 -7.79
C LEU A 275 5.24 -3.59 -9.18
N LEU A 276 4.38 -2.72 -9.64
CA LEU A 276 3.61 -2.85 -10.87
C LEU A 276 4.26 -2.18 -12.09
N GLN A 277 5.51 -1.77 -11.94
CA GLN A 277 6.32 -1.32 -13.07
C GLN A 277 6.80 -2.53 -13.90
N PRO A 278 6.89 -2.43 -15.23
CA PRO A 278 7.32 -3.55 -16.10
C PRO A 278 8.65 -4.18 -15.67
N ALA A 279 9.60 -3.38 -15.21
CA ALA A 279 10.89 -3.85 -14.71
C ALA A 279 10.78 -4.74 -13.47
N GLN A 280 9.65 -4.68 -12.72
CA GLN A 280 9.39 -5.47 -11.53
C GLN A 280 8.46 -6.67 -11.79
N ALA A 281 8.17 -6.97 -13.04
CA ALA A 281 7.32 -8.11 -13.40
C ALA A 281 7.72 -9.44 -12.75
N PRO A 282 9.01 -9.80 -12.62
CA PRO A 282 9.42 -11.00 -11.88
C PRO A 282 8.96 -10.97 -10.41
N ARG A 283 9.11 -9.85 -9.72
CA ARG A 283 8.73 -9.68 -8.32
C ARG A 283 7.22 -9.70 -8.13
N LEU A 284 6.49 -9.10 -9.04
CA LEU A 284 5.02 -9.16 -9.02
C LEU A 284 4.53 -10.60 -9.20
N ARG A 285 5.15 -11.39 -10.08
CA ARG A 285 4.84 -12.81 -10.25
C ARG A 285 5.03 -13.61 -8.97
N GLU A 286 6.17 -13.41 -8.30
CA GLU A 286 6.45 -14.05 -7.01
C GLU A 286 5.39 -13.68 -5.95
N ALA A 287 5.05 -12.38 -5.86
CA ALA A 287 4.05 -11.87 -4.92
C ALA A 287 2.65 -12.46 -5.18
N VAL A 288 2.22 -12.51 -6.44
CA VAL A 288 0.94 -13.12 -6.81
C VAL A 288 0.95 -14.63 -6.55
N ALA A 289 2.04 -15.33 -6.85
CA ALA A 289 2.17 -16.75 -6.52
C ALA A 289 2.12 -17.01 -5.01
N ALA A 290 2.73 -16.14 -4.19
CA ALA A 290 2.62 -16.20 -2.74
C ALA A 290 1.18 -15.97 -2.27
N LEU A 291 0.50 -14.95 -2.84
CA LEU A 291 -0.91 -14.68 -2.55
C LEU A 291 -1.80 -15.89 -2.89
N LEU A 292 -1.59 -16.55 -4.01
CA LEU A 292 -2.36 -17.74 -4.41
C LEU A 292 -2.10 -18.94 -3.49
N ARG A 293 -0.93 -19.06 -2.88
CA ARG A 293 -0.65 -20.11 -1.87
C ARG A 293 -1.38 -19.86 -0.56
N VAL A 294 -1.48 -18.60 -0.13
CA VAL A 294 -2.25 -18.22 1.07
C VAL A 294 -3.75 -18.37 0.83
N ALA A 295 -4.20 -18.28 -0.43
CA ALA A 295 -5.60 -18.38 -0.84
C ALA A 295 -6.18 -19.80 -0.82
N ARG A 296 -5.33 -20.78 -0.81
CA ARG A 296 -5.71 -22.20 -0.80
C ARG A 296 -5.85 -22.73 0.61
#